data_b53fc9f7ed32605e15eb008b86d714e5
#
_entry.id   b53fc9f7ed32605e15eb008b86d714e5
#
_cell.length_a   1.000
_cell.length_b   1.000
_cell.length_c   1.000
_cell.angle_alpha   90.00
_cell.angle_beta   90.00
_cell.angle_gamma   90.00
#
_symmetry.space_group_name_H-M   'P 1'
#
loop_
_entity.id
_entity.type
_entity.pdbx_description
1 polymer ?
#
loop_
_entity_poly.entity_id
_entity_poly.type
_entity_poly.pdbx_seq_one_letter_code
_entity_poly.pdbx_strand_id
1 'polypeptide(L)'
;MKKYVLNPDEKGIDALHVQELTSRQPAPREVCVRVQAASLNYRDLITVNMGVSHELIPLSDGAGVVEDVGEEVVHLKIGDRVVGLFFPLWQSGNIDACKFAVARGGVPTDGMLAQYVYGLEDSFVKIPDYLTYEEASTLPCAGLTAWNALVVRGQLQAGETLVVQGTGGVALFALQLAKTIGARVILLSSDDEKLEKAGQMGADELINYRKNPNWEELVGEKTSKVGADLVLELGGGGTLGKSMEAAKINGRISLVGVLTGFDGQINPLAILRKSLAVNGIYVGSRDMQEQFHRALEAIKFILL
;
A
#
# COMPACT_ATOMS: atom_id res chain seq x y z
N MET A 1 -25.89 6.22 14.18
CA MET A 1 -24.56 6.27 13.55
C MET A 1 -24.68 5.78 12.12
N LYS A 2 -23.75 6.15 11.22
CA LYS A 2 -23.83 5.79 9.79
C LYS A 2 -22.69 4.86 9.37
N LYS A 3 -22.98 3.92 8.47
CA LYS A 3 -22.03 3.11 7.71
C LYS A 3 -22.38 3.15 6.24
N TYR A 4 -21.38 2.94 5.38
CA TYR A 4 -21.59 2.69 3.96
C TYR A 4 -21.41 1.20 3.71
N VAL A 5 -22.29 0.61 2.93
CA VAL A 5 -22.26 -0.83 2.62
C VAL A 5 -22.37 -1.04 1.12
N LEU A 6 -21.65 -2.04 0.63
CA LEU A 6 -21.87 -2.60 -0.69
C LEU A 6 -22.97 -3.66 -0.62
N ASN A 7 -23.99 -3.50 -1.47
CA ASN A 7 -25.09 -4.46 -1.58
C ASN A 7 -24.67 -5.63 -2.50
N PRO A 8 -24.85 -6.92 -2.07
CA PRO A 8 -24.47 -8.06 -2.87
C PRO A 8 -25.25 -8.23 -4.19
N ASP A 9 -26.44 -7.66 -4.27
CA ASP A 9 -27.29 -7.76 -5.49
C ASP A 9 -26.92 -6.72 -6.59
N GLU A 10 -25.95 -5.85 -6.31
CA GLU A 10 -25.56 -4.72 -7.17
C GLU A 10 -24.06 -4.73 -7.45
N LYS A 11 -23.63 -3.99 -8.48
CA LYS A 11 -22.22 -3.82 -8.84
C LYS A 11 -21.92 -2.38 -9.21
N GLY A 12 -20.64 -2.05 -9.13
CA GLY A 12 -20.20 -0.68 -9.39
C GLY A 12 -20.51 0.25 -8.24
N ILE A 13 -20.36 1.55 -8.46
CA ILE A 13 -20.51 2.56 -7.42
C ILE A 13 -21.95 2.66 -6.90
N ASP A 14 -22.93 2.28 -7.72
CA ASP A 14 -24.35 2.29 -7.36
C ASP A 14 -24.68 1.24 -6.28
N ALA A 15 -23.82 0.23 -6.10
CA ALA A 15 -23.94 -0.75 -5.00
C ALA A 15 -23.66 -0.15 -3.60
N LEU A 16 -23.16 1.08 -3.54
CA LEU A 16 -22.78 1.72 -2.27
C LEU A 16 -23.95 2.47 -1.65
N HIS A 17 -24.46 1.97 -0.54
CA HIS A 17 -25.60 2.55 0.18
C HIS A 17 -25.22 3.01 1.56
N VAL A 18 -25.92 4.05 2.05
CA VAL A 18 -25.80 4.51 3.44
C VAL A 18 -26.82 3.77 4.29
N GLN A 19 -26.37 3.20 5.40
CA GLN A 19 -27.22 2.55 6.37
C GLN A 19 -26.97 3.08 7.78
N GLU A 20 -27.96 2.91 8.67
CA GLU A 20 -27.77 3.17 10.10
C GLU A 20 -26.96 2.04 10.74
N LEU A 21 -25.94 2.42 11.50
CA LEU A 21 -25.15 1.52 12.32
C LEU A 21 -25.72 1.51 13.75
N THR A 22 -26.14 0.35 14.23
CA THR A 22 -26.54 0.18 15.63
C THR A 22 -25.31 0.06 16.52
N SER A 23 -25.26 0.88 17.56
CA SER A 23 -24.21 0.76 18.59
C SER A 23 -24.35 -0.56 19.36
N ARG A 24 -23.22 -1.20 19.63
CA ARG A 24 -23.14 -2.36 20.52
C ARG A 24 -21.94 -2.25 21.45
N GLN A 25 -21.93 -2.99 22.50
CA GLN A 25 -20.73 -3.15 23.32
C GLN A 25 -19.68 -3.99 22.56
N PRO A 26 -18.38 -3.65 22.67
CA PRO A 26 -17.32 -4.51 22.16
C PRO A 26 -17.36 -5.89 22.83
N ALA A 27 -17.07 -6.94 22.08
CA ALA A 27 -16.84 -8.27 22.65
C ALA A 27 -15.56 -8.27 23.52
N PRO A 28 -15.28 -9.29 24.35
CA PRO A 28 -14.20 -9.24 25.35
C PRO A 28 -12.85 -8.76 24.82
N ARG A 29 -12.43 -9.19 23.63
CA ARG A 29 -11.15 -8.81 23.00
C ARG A 29 -11.29 -7.76 21.89
N GLU A 30 -12.47 -7.19 21.71
CA GLU A 30 -12.71 -6.17 20.69
C GLU A 30 -12.50 -4.76 21.23
N VAL A 31 -12.19 -3.87 20.31
CA VAL A 31 -12.24 -2.42 20.51
C VAL A 31 -13.29 -1.82 19.57
N CYS A 32 -13.91 -0.73 20.01
CA CYS A 32 -14.72 0.14 19.18
C CYS A 32 -13.89 1.35 18.79
N VAL A 33 -13.66 1.55 17.48
CA VAL A 33 -12.91 2.68 16.95
C VAL A 33 -13.86 3.65 16.28
N ARG A 34 -13.87 4.90 16.74
CA ARG A 34 -14.53 6.01 16.05
C ARG A 34 -13.61 6.50 14.94
N VAL A 35 -13.99 6.22 13.69
CA VAL A 35 -13.22 6.58 12.51
C VAL A 35 -13.24 8.09 12.30
N GLN A 36 -12.08 8.68 12.06
CA GLN A 36 -11.89 10.10 11.80
C GLN A 36 -11.56 10.38 10.34
N ALA A 37 -10.81 9.48 9.70
CA ALA A 37 -10.45 9.56 8.30
C ALA A 37 -10.39 8.17 7.67
N ALA A 38 -10.71 8.07 6.40
CA ALA A 38 -10.57 6.86 5.59
C ALA A 38 -9.89 7.21 4.26
N SER A 39 -9.06 6.31 3.75
CA SER A 39 -8.30 6.51 2.50
C SER A 39 -8.77 5.54 1.41
N LEU A 40 -8.82 6.04 0.18
CA LEU A 40 -9.20 5.30 -1.01
C LEU A 40 -7.98 4.66 -1.66
N ASN A 41 -8.12 3.41 -2.08
CA ASN A 41 -7.11 2.64 -2.79
C ASN A 41 -7.66 2.05 -4.09
N TYR A 42 -6.81 1.78 -5.06
CA TYR A 42 -7.23 1.17 -6.32
C TYR A 42 -7.96 -0.17 -6.14
N ARG A 43 -7.58 -0.95 -5.12
CA ARG A 43 -8.24 -2.22 -4.78
C ARG A 43 -9.72 -2.05 -4.42
N ASP A 44 -10.11 -0.90 -3.91
CA ASP A 44 -11.50 -0.62 -3.54
C ASP A 44 -12.39 -0.55 -4.79
N LEU A 45 -11.88 0.02 -5.87
CA LEU A 45 -12.55 -0.01 -7.18
C LEU A 45 -12.69 -1.44 -7.72
N ILE A 46 -11.69 -2.28 -7.50
CA ILE A 46 -11.77 -3.71 -7.88
C ILE A 46 -12.90 -4.39 -7.10
N THR A 47 -12.95 -4.21 -5.78
CA THR A 47 -14.00 -4.79 -4.92
C THR A 47 -15.40 -4.34 -5.36
N VAL A 48 -15.58 -3.05 -5.57
CA VAL A 48 -16.85 -2.46 -6.01
C VAL A 48 -17.29 -3.00 -7.38
N ASN A 49 -16.36 -3.10 -8.34
CA ASN A 49 -16.68 -3.55 -9.71
C ASN A 49 -16.91 -5.07 -9.79
N MET A 50 -16.22 -5.87 -8.98
CA MET A 50 -16.45 -7.32 -8.93
C MET A 50 -17.77 -7.66 -8.23
N GLY A 51 -18.23 -6.79 -7.33
CA GLY A 51 -19.36 -7.04 -6.43
C GLY A 51 -18.97 -7.93 -5.25
N VAL A 52 -19.88 -8.08 -4.31
CA VAL A 52 -19.68 -8.80 -3.05
C VAL A 52 -20.73 -9.91 -2.90
N SER A 53 -20.44 -10.94 -2.11
CA SER A 53 -21.37 -12.06 -1.88
C SER A 53 -22.34 -11.84 -0.70
N HIS A 54 -22.09 -10.82 0.11
CA HIS A 54 -22.94 -10.39 1.23
C HIS A 54 -22.64 -8.92 1.50
N GLU A 55 -23.48 -8.23 2.30
CA GLU A 55 -23.24 -6.84 2.68
C GLU A 55 -21.83 -6.67 3.26
N LEU A 56 -21.12 -5.65 2.77
CA LEU A 56 -19.75 -5.38 3.17
C LEU A 56 -19.55 -3.88 3.40
N ILE A 57 -18.98 -3.49 4.52
CA ILE A 57 -18.42 -2.15 4.69
C ILE A 57 -17.11 -2.09 3.89
N PRO A 58 -17.00 -1.25 2.84
CA PRO A 58 -15.78 -1.20 2.02
C PRO A 58 -14.65 -0.41 2.69
N LEU A 59 -13.55 -0.27 1.95
CA LEU A 59 -12.27 0.39 2.25
C LEU A 59 -11.43 -0.36 3.29
N SER A 60 -10.19 -0.63 2.91
CA SER A 60 -9.21 -1.25 3.84
C SER A 60 -8.65 -0.25 4.85
N ASP A 61 -8.61 1.04 4.49
CA ASP A 61 -7.79 2.04 5.13
C ASP A 61 -8.61 3.06 5.91
N GLY A 62 -8.28 3.21 7.18
CA GLY A 62 -8.86 4.23 8.03
C GLY A 62 -8.10 4.40 9.34
N ALA A 63 -8.19 5.61 9.85
CA ALA A 63 -7.62 6.01 11.14
C ALA A 63 -8.71 6.57 12.05
N GLY A 64 -8.58 6.35 13.35
CA GLY A 64 -9.56 6.82 14.32
C GLY A 64 -9.05 6.76 15.76
N VAL A 65 -9.97 6.94 16.68
CA VAL A 65 -9.72 6.89 18.11
C VAL A 65 -10.50 5.75 18.74
N VAL A 66 -9.87 5.00 19.63
CA VAL A 66 -10.53 3.97 20.44
C VAL A 66 -11.51 4.66 21.38
N GLU A 67 -12.79 4.33 21.25
CA GLU A 67 -13.89 4.95 22.01
C GLU A 67 -14.41 4.01 23.10
N ASP A 68 -14.32 2.71 22.90
CA ASP A 68 -14.72 1.69 23.88
C ASP A 68 -13.88 0.43 23.74
N VAL A 69 -13.73 -0.34 24.80
CA VAL A 69 -12.90 -1.56 24.86
C VAL A 69 -13.62 -2.68 25.58
N GLY A 70 -13.47 -3.91 25.09
CA GLY A 70 -13.93 -5.11 25.78
C GLY A 70 -13.08 -5.44 27.01
N GLU A 71 -13.62 -6.27 27.89
CA GLU A 71 -13.02 -6.57 29.20
C GLU A 71 -11.66 -7.31 29.18
N GLU A 72 -11.34 -7.97 28.06
CA GLU A 72 -10.09 -8.71 27.87
C GLU A 72 -9.07 -7.94 26.99
N VAL A 73 -9.36 -6.69 26.63
CA VAL A 73 -8.42 -5.83 25.87
C VAL A 73 -7.26 -5.41 26.76
N VAL A 74 -6.02 -5.60 26.29
CA VAL A 74 -4.79 -5.41 27.06
C VAL A 74 -3.88 -4.33 26.50
N HIS A 75 -3.82 -4.19 25.16
CA HIS A 75 -2.80 -3.37 24.48
C HIS A 75 -3.32 -1.99 24.06
N LEU A 76 -4.62 -1.85 23.92
CA LEU A 76 -5.28 -0.60 23.54
C LEU A 76 -6.15 -0.09 24.70
N LYS A 77 -6.34 1.22 24.76
CA LYS A 77 -7.20 1.89 25.73
C LYS A 77 -8.01 3.00 25.07
N ILE A 78 -9.08 3.41 25.71
CA ILE A 78 -9.89 4.56 25.28
C ILE A 78 -8.98 5.79 25.12
N GLY A 79 -9.14 6.48 23.98
CA GLY A 79 -8.35 7.62 23.59
C GLY A 79 -7.11 7.29 22.75
N ASP A 80 -6.69 6.03 22.62
CA ASP A 80 -5.60 5.66 21.74
C ASP A 80 -5.97 5.94 20.27
N ARG A 81 -5.04 6.57 19.55
CA ARG A 81 -5.16 6.87 18.12
C ARG A 81 -4.63 5.69 17.31
N VAL A 82 -5.44 5.14 16.41
CA VAL A 82 -5.11 3.88 15.73
C VAL A 82 -5.44 3.90 14.25
N VAL A 83 -4.78 3.02 13.47
CA VAL A 83 -5.16 2.61 12.12
C VAL A 83 -5.58 1.15 12.12
N GLY A 84 -6.51 0.78 11.24
CA GLY A 84 -6.87 -0.60 10.99
C GLY A 84 -5.83 -1.29 10.12
N LEU A 85 -5.42 -2.52 10.47
CA LEU A 85 -4.55 -3.34 9.62
C LEU A 85 -5.29 -3.78 8.36
N PHE A 86 -4.57 -3.77 7.21
CA PHE A 86 -5.10 -4.31 5.95
C PHE A 86 -5.41 -5.81 6.06
N PHE A 87 -4.51 -6.57 6.70
CA PHE A 87 -4.71 -7.97 7.02
C PHE A 87 -4.82 -8.17 8.55
N PRO A 88 -6.04 -8.18 9.11
CA PRO A 88 -6.25 -8.26 10.56
C PRO A 88 -5.58 -9.45 11.25
N LEU A 89 -5.44 -10.59 10.55
CA LEU A 89 -4.84 -11.82 11.10
C LEU A 89 -3.35 -11.99 10.78
N TRP A 90 -2.75 -11.13 9.95
CA TRP A 90 -1.33 -11.23 9.65
C TRP A 90 -0.48 -10.45 10.65
N GLN A 91 -0.21 -11.05 11.80
CA GLN A 91 0.56 -10.41 12.86
C GLN A 91 2.05 -10.33 12.52
N SER A 92 2.67 -11.43 12.06
CA SER A 92 4.10 -11.49 11.71
C SER A 92 4.41 -12.66 10.78
N GLY A 93 5.68 -12.75 10.35
CA GLY A 93 6.17 -13.84 9.51
C GLY A 93 5.59 -13.84 8.10
N ASN A 94 5.51 -15.00 7.46
CA ASN A 94 4.98 -15.15 6.11
C ASN A 94 3.46 -15.09 6.10
N ILE A 95 2.90 -14.53 5.01
CA ILE A 95 1.47 -14.61 4.75
C ILE A 95 1.11 -16.05 4.33
N ASP A 96 -0.06 -16.51 4.72
CA ASP A 96 -0.67 -17.79 4.32
C ASP A 96 -2.10 -17.57 3.82
N ALA A 97 -2.74 -18.62 3.31
CA ALA A 97 -4.08 -18.54 2.73
C ALA A 97 -5.13 -18.02 3.73
N CYS A 98 -5.04 -18.40 5.01
CA CYS A 98 -6.00 -17.94 6.03
C CYS A 98 -5.89 -16.46 6.31
N LYS A 99 -4.66 -15.95 6.41
CA LYS A 99 -4.39 -14.51 6.60
C LYS A 99 -4.80 -13.70 5.38
N PHE A 100 -4.50 -14.23 4.18
CA PHE A 100 -4.83 -13.58 2.91
C PHE A 100 -6.35 -13.44 2.69
N ALA A 101 -7.13 -14.45 3.08
CA ALA A 101 -8.57 -14.52 2.86
C ALA A 101 -9.39 -13.46 3.63
N VAL A 102 -8.80 -12.78 4.61
CA VAL A 102 -9.53 -11.86 5.52
C VAL A 102 -9.04 -10.41 5.38
N ALA A 103 -8.72 -9.99 4.16
CA ALA A 103 -8.35 -8.60 3.91
C ALA A 103 -9.49 -7.64 4.27
N ARG A 104 -9.19 -6.61 5.05
CA ARG A 104 -10.17 -5.59 5.48
C ARG A 104 -10.79 -4.88 4.28
N GLY A 105 -12.10 -4.62 4.32
CA GLY A 105 -12.85 -4.03 3.20
C GLY A 105 -12.91 -4.94 1.97
N GLY A 106 -12.80 -6.24 2.19
CA GLY A 106 -12.99 -7.34 1.23
C GLY A 106 -13.67 -8.51 1.92
N VAL A 107 -14.51 -9.25 1.18
CA VAL A 107 -15.25 -10.40 1.73
C VAL A 107 -14.27 -11.41 2.35
N PRO A 108 -14.47 -11.84 3.61
CA PRO A 108 -15.64 -11.60 4.49
C PRO A 108 -15.47 -10.45 5.50
N THR A 109 -14.44 -9.62 5.42
CA THR A 109 -14.04 -8.71 6.50
C THR A 109 -14.47 -7.28 6.22
N ASP A 110 -15.31 -6.71 7.10
CA ASP A 110 -15.73 -5.31 7.04
C ASP A 110 -14.54 -4.34 7.05
N GLY A 111 -14.70 -3.25 6.31
CA GLY A 111 -13.74 -2.19 6.15
C GLY A 111 -13.92 -1.01 7.10
N MET A 112 -13.39 0.13 6.66
CA MET A 112 -13.28 1.34 7.49
C MET A 112 -14.26 2.46 7.08
N LEU A 113 -15.13 2.26 6.08
CA LEU A 113 -16.08 3.30 5.64
C LEU A 113 -17.35 3.32 6.53
N ALA A 114 -17.16 3.56 7.79
CA ALA A 114 -18.21 3.70 8.80
C ALA A 114 -17.79 4.70 9.87
N GLN A 115 -18.73 5.31 10.56
CA GLN A 115 -18.44 6.19 11.70
C GLN A 115 -17.79 5.42 12.86
N TYR A 116 -18.16 4.15 13.04
CA TYR A 116 -17.61 3.26 14.06
C TYR A 116 -17.32 1.89 13.47
N VAL A 117 -16.18 1.33 13.84
CA VAL A 117 -15.73 0.00 13.43
C VAL A 117 -15.37 -0.80 14.68
N TYR A 118 -15.82 -2.06 14.73
CA TYR A 118 -15.50 -3.00 15.79
C TYR A 118 -14.52 -4.05 15.25
N GLY A 119 -13.56 -4.44 16.07
CA GLY A 119 -12.62 -5.49 15.68
C GLY A 119 -11.70 -5.87 16.85
N LEU A 120 -11.04 -7.01 16.70
CA LEU A 120 -10.04 -7.47 17.66
C LEU A 120 -8.96 -6.39 17.86
N GLU A 121 -8.50 -6.18 19.10
CA GLU A 121 -7.44 -5.21 19.40
C GLU A 121 -6.19 -5.42 18.55
N ASP A 122 -5.85 -6.69 18.25
CA ASP A 122 -4.70 -7.06 17.41
C ASP A 122 -4.86 -6.67 15.92
N SER A 123 -6.05 -6.25 15.51
CA SER A 123 -6.31 -5.77 14.13
C SER A 123 -6.12 -4.26 13.97
N PHE A 124 -5.64 -3.57 15.01
CA PHE A 124 -5.35 -2.14 15.03
C PHE A 124 -3.94 -1.88 15.55
N VAL A 125 -3.31 -0.80 15.06
CA VAL A 125 -1.97 -0.35 15.48
C VAL A 125 -2.02 1.13 15.81
N LYS A 126 -1.34 1.53 16.91
CA LYS A 126 -1.22 2.94 17.29
C LYS A 126 -0.46 3.72 16.22
N ILE A 127 -0.95 4.91 15.94
CA ILE A 127 -0.30 5.81 14.97
C ILE A 127 0.74 6.71 15.67
N PRO A 128 1.78 7.17 14.94
CA PRO A 128 2.67 8.20 15.42
C PRO A 128 1.94 9.47 15.87
N ASP A 129 2.32 10.05 17.01
CA ASP A 129 1.59 11.17 17.61
C ASP A 129 1.55 12.43 16.76
N TYR A 130 2.56 12.63 15.89
CA TYR A 130 2.68 13.82 15.05
C TYR A 130 1.79 13.78 13.79
N LEU A 131 1.31 12.60 13.38
CA LEU A 131 0.47 12.47 12.19
C LEU A 131 -0.97 12.87 12.48
N THR A 132 -1.63 13.50 11.52
CA THR A 132 -3.09 13.66 11.52
C THR A 132 -3.78 12.32 11.24
N TYR A 133 -5.09 12.25 11.42
CA TYR A 133 -5.85 11.03 11.06
C TYR A 133 -5.89 10.83 9.54
N GLU A 134 -5.96 11.92 8.77
CA GLU A 134 -5.93 11.90 7.31
C GLU A 134 -4.62 11.29 6.80
N GLU A 135 -3.50 11.77 7.29
CA GLU A 135 -2.17 11.23 6.95
C GLU A 135 -2.05 9.76 7.37
N ALA A 136 -2.39 9.46 8.62
CA ALA A 136 -2.30 8.10 9.15
C ALA A 136 -3.20 7.10 8.42
N SER A 137 -4.37 7.54 7.93
CA SER A 137 -5.29 6.68 7.17
C SER A 137 -4.69 6.15 5.87
N THR A 138 -3.65 6.79 5.31
CA THR A 138 -3.00 6.37 4.07
C THR A 138 -1.90 5.30 4.27
N LEU A 139 -1.56 5.01 5.53
CA LEU A 139 -0.44 4.11 5.86
C LEU A 139 -0.75 2.62 5.66
N PRO A 140 -1.95 2.08 6.00
CA PRO A 140 -2.16 0.63 6.04
C PRO A 140 -2.03 -0.09 4.71
N CYS A 141 -2.44 0.54 3.59
CA CYS A 141 -2.29 -0.05 2.26
C CYS A 141 -1.07 0.55 1.54
N ALA A 142 -1.15 1.81 1.14
CA ALA A 142 -0.13 2.41 0.27
C ALA A 142 1.23 2.56 0.95
N GLY A 143 1.25 3.08 2.17
CA GLY A 143 2.47 3.28 2.94
C GLY A 143 3.17 1.96 3.27
N LEU A 144 2.42 1.01 3.84
CA LEU A 144 2.95 -0.31 4.21
C LEU A 144 3.41 -1.12 3.00
N THR A 145 2.70 -1.01 1.86
CA THR A 145 3.12 -1.63 0.61
C THR A 145 4.47 -1.09 0.14
N ALA A 146 4.66 0.23 0.16
CA ALA A 146 5.93 0.85 -0.19
C ALA A 146 7.05 0.43 0.78
N TRP A 147 6.78 0.39 2.10
CA TRP A 147 7.73 -0.09 3.10
C TRP A 147 8.14 -1.53 2.84
N ASN A 148 7.19 -2.44 2.64
CA ASN A 148 7.47 -3.84 2.34
C ASN A 148 8.26 -3.99 1.03
N ALA A 149 7.85 -3.27 -0.02
CA ALA A 149 8.48 -3.33 -1.33
C ALA A 149 9.92 -2.82 -1.34
N LEU A 150 10.23 -1.78 -0.58
CA LEU A 150 11.55 -1.16 -0.59
C LEU A 150 12.45 -1.71 0.53
N VAL A 151 11.93 -1.80 1.76
CA VAL A 151 12.75 -2.09 2.94
C VAL A 151 12.81 -3.58 3.24
N VAL A 152 11.64 -4.23 3.37
CA VAL A 152 11.58 -5.62 3.84
C VAL A 152 12.01 -6.59 2.74
N ARG A 153 11.36 -6.55 1.58
CA ARG A 153 11.63 -7.45 0.45
C ARG A 153 12.63 -6.88 -0.53
N GLY A 154 12.55 -5.57 -0.77
CA GLY A 154 13.44 -4.87 -1.68
C GLY A 154 14.85 -4.67 -1.13
N GLN A 155 15.02 -4.57 0.19
CA GLN A 155 16.31 -4.36 0.87
C GLN A 155 17.11 -3.21 0.25
N LEU A 156 16.43 -2.11 -0.06
CA LEU A 156 17.03 -0.93 -0.69
C LEU A 156 18.08 -0.32 0.23
N GLN A 157 19.25 -0.01 -0.34
CA GLN A 157 20.39 0.54 0.38
C GLN A 157 20.68 1.98 -0.08
N ALA A 158 21.36 2.75 0.78
CA ALA A 158 21.88 4.04 0.41
C ALA A 158 22.84 3.94 -0.79
N GLY A 159 22.73 4.85 -1.74
CA GLY A 159 23.51 4.87 -2.97
C GLY A 159 23.00 3.96 -4.09
N GLU A 160 22.01 3.09 -3.83
CA GLU A 160 21.35 2.31 -4.88
C GLU A 160 20.40 3.17 -5.73
N THR A 161 20.11 2.71 -6.95
CA THR A 161 19.14 3.33 -7.86
C THR A 161 17.82 2.57 -7.83
N LEU A 162 16.73 3.28 -7.49
CA LEU A 162 15.36 2.81 -7.54
C LEU A 162 14.64 3.37 -8.77
N VAL A 163 13.98 2.52 -9.53
CA VAL A 163 12.96 2.94 -10.52
C VAL A 163 11.58 2.85 -9.87
N VAL A 164 10.81 3.94 -9.95
CA VAL A 164 9.44 4.02 -9.45
C VAL A 164 8.47 4.25 -10.60
N GLN A 165 7.50 3.37 -10.77
CA GLN A 165 6.47 3.52 -11.79
C GLN A 165 5.26 4.28 -11.26
N GLY A 166 4.88 5.36 -11.97
CA GLY A 166 3.69 6.16 -11.65
C GLY A 166 3.89 7.16 -10.51
N THR A 167 2.78 7.82 -10.18
CA THR A 167 2.68 8.89 -9.17
C THR A 167 1.46 8.70 -8.26
N GLY A 168 1.02 7.45 -8.08
CA GLY A 168 -0.02 7.09 -7.10
C GLY A 168 0.54 6.96 -5.69
N GLY A 169 -0.32 6.65 -4.71
CA GLY A 169 0.04 6.61 -3.29
C GLY A 169 1.28 5.76 -2.99
N VAL A 170 1.33 4.50 -3.45
CA VAL A 170 2.52 3.63 -3.26
C VAL A 170 3.78 4.24 -3.86
N ALA A 171 3.69 4.83 -5.06
CA ALA A 171 4.83 5.43 -5.74
C ALA A 171 5.38 6.66 -5.00
N LEU A 172 4.49 7.52 -4.46
CA LEU A 172 4.91 8.70 -3.71
C LEU A 172 5.48 8.35 -2.34
N PHE A 173 4.92 7.37 -1.64
CA PHE A 173 5.55 6.81 -0.44
C PHE A 173 6.93 6.22 -0.74
N ALA A 174 7.04 5.46 -1.83
CA ALA A 174 8.31 4.86 -2.25
C ALA A 174 9.37 5.91 -2.58
N LEU A 175 9.00 6.99 -3.30
CA LEU A 175 9.90 8.12 -3.57
C LEU A 175 10.45 8.70 -2.27
N GLN A 176 9.56 9.08 -1.36
CA GLN A 176 9.94 9.73 -0.11
C GLN A 176 10.80 8.82 0.77
N LEU A 177 10.42 7.53 0.92
CA LEU A 177 11.20 6.54 1.67
C LEU A 177 12.58 6.33 1.05
N ALA A 178 12.67 6.19 -0.27
CA ALA A 178 13.94 6.01 -0.98
C ALA A 178 14.88 7.20 -0.78
N LYS A 179 14.35 8.42 -0.84
CA LYS A 179 15.15 9.63 -0.58
C LYS A 179 15.64 9.69 0.86
N THR A 180 14.82 9.27 1.82
CA THR A 180 15.22 9.18 3.22
C THR A 180 16.32 8.13 3.45
N ILE A 181 16.25 7.00 2.74
CA ILE A 181 17.28 5.95 2.77
C ILE A 181 18.59 6.44 2.13
N GLY A 182 18.54 7.45 1.27
CA GLY A 182 19.70 7.94 0.52
C GLY A 182 19.89 7.26 -0.85
N ALA A 183 18.81 6.72 -1.41
CA ALA A 183 18.81 6.14 -2.76
C ALA A 183 18.60 7.21 -3.83
N ARG A 184 19.08 6.93 -5.04
CA ARG A 184 18.77 7.67 -6.26
C ARG A 184 17.45 7.17 -6.84
N VAL A 185 16.54 8.07 -7.21
CA VAL A 185 15.21 7.72 -7.71
C VAL A 185 15.02 8.19 -9.15
N ILE A 186 14.69 7.25 -10.04
CA ILE A 186 14.20 7.49 -11.40
C ILE A 186 12.69 7.24 -11.38
N LEU A 187 11.88 8.28 -11.59
CA LEU A 187 10.44 8.19 -11.50
C LEU A 187 9.78 8.30 -12.88
N LEU A 188 8.84 7.39 -13.15
CA LEU A 188 8.10 7.30 -14.40
C LEU A 188 6.68 7.79 -14.23
N SER A 189 6.17 8.62 -15.15
CA SER A 189 4.75 9.00 -15.20
C SER A 189 4.29 9.20 -16.64
N SER A 190 2.99 9.25 -16.88
CA SER A 190 2.40 9.64 -18.15
C SER A 190 2.14 11.15 -18.27
N ASP A 191 2.33 11.89 -17.19
CA ASP A 191 1.88 13.26 -16.98
C ASP A 191 3.06 14.13 -16.53
N ASP A 192 3.35 15.20 -17.27
CA ASP A 192 4.51 16.07 -17.00
C ASP A 192 4.32 16.91 -15.74
N GLU A 193 3.10 17.36 -15.42
CA GLU A 193 2.85 18.15 -14.21
C GLU A 193 3.09 17.29 -12.95
N LYS A 194 2.69 16.01 -13.02
CA LYS A 194 2.96 15.05 -11.93
C LYS A 194 4.44 14.73 -11.81
N LEU A 195 5.16 14.67 -12.93
CA LEU A 195 6.62 14.50 -12.93
C LEU A 195 7.31 15.70 -12.29
N GLU A 196 6.89 16.93 -12.62
CA GLU A 196 7.45 18.13 -12.01
C GLU A 196 7.27 18.13 -10.47
N LYS A 197 6.05 17.78 -10.00
CA LYS A 197 5.80 17.64 -8.56
C LYS A 197 6.69 16.57 -7.92
N ALA A 198 6.85 15.41 -8.58
CA ALA A 198 7.75 14.37 -8.09
C ALA A 198 9.23 14.83 -8.05
N GLY A 199 9.65 15.66 -9.00
CA GLY A 199 10.96 16.32 -8.97
C GLY A 199 11.11 17.24 -7.77
N GLN A 200 10.09 18.06 -7.46
CA GLN A 200 10.07 18.90 -6.26
C GLN A 200 10.12 18.09 -4.96
N MET A 201 9.58 16.87 -4.98
CA MET A 201 9.66 15.92 -3.87
C MET A 201 11.00 15.17 -3.79
N GLY A 202 11.95 15.45 -4.69
CA GLY A 202 13.31 14.92 -4.66
C GLY A 202 13.60 13.75 -5.60
N ALA A 203 12.73 13.42 -6.56
CA ALA A 203 13.09 12.47 -7.61
C ALA A 203 14.28 13.03 -8.44
N ASP A 204 15.31 12.19 -8.62
CA ASP A 204 16.57 12.62 -9.27
C ASP A 204 16.46 12.66 -10.78
N GLU A 205 15.63 11.77 -11.35
CA GLU A 205 15.39 11.68 -12.78
C GLU A 205 13.91 11.43 -13.06
N LEU A 206 13.40 12.04 -14.11
CA LEU A 206 12.00 12.00 -14.50
C LEU A 206 11.88 11.48 -15.92
N ILE A 207 11.01 10.52 -16.16
CA ILE A 207 10.74 9.96 -17.49
C ILE A 207 9.25 9.94 -17.77
N ASN A 208 8.82 10.64 -18.83
CA ASN A 208 7.47 10.50 -19.33
C ASN A 208 7.40 9.29 -20.28
N TYR A 209 6.79 8.19 -19.83
CA TYR A 209 6.74 6.94 -20.59
C TYR A 209 5.78 7.00 -21.79
N ARG A 210 4.86 7.98 -21.88
CA ARG A 210 4.06 8.22 -23.09
C ARG A 210 4.90 8.84 -24.20
N LYS A 211 5.81 9.76 -23.85
CA LYS A 211 6.74 10.40 -24.79
C LYS A 211 7.90 9.46 -25.13
N ASN A 212 8.26 8.58 -24.20
CA ASN A 212 9.38 7.65 -24.31
C ASN A 212 8.90 6.22 -24.01
N PRO A 213 8.25 5.55 -24.98
CA PRO A 213 7.72 4.20 -24.77
C PRO A 213 8.78 3.16 -24.39
N ASN A 214 10.03 3.34 -24.82
CA ASN A 214 11.18 2.51 -24.46
C ASN A 214 11.91 3.08 -23.25
N TRP A 215 11.18 3.35 -22.19
CA TRP A 215 11.71 3.97 -20.97
C TRP A 215 12.80 3.13 -20.30
N GLU A 216 12.83 1.81 -20.50
CA GLU A 216 13.86 0.90 -20.02
C GLU A 216 15.25 1.23 -20.61
N GLU A 217 15.31 1.66 -21.86
CA GLU A 217 16.55 2.11 -22.51
C GLU A 217 17.06 3.40 -21.88
N LEU A 218 16.15 4.35 -21.57
CA LEU A 218 16.49 5.59 -20.89
C LEU A 218 16.99 5.34 -19.46
N VAL A 219 16.40 4.38 -18.74
CA VAL A 219 16.94 3.95 -17.43
C VAL A 219 18.38 3.45 -17.62
N GLY A 220 18.63 2.63 -18.64
CA GLY A 220 19.97 2.20 -19.00
C GLY A 220 20.92 3.38 -19.24
N GLU A 221 20.52 4.39 -20.02
CA GLU A 221 21.31 5.60 -20.27
C GLU A 221 21.62 6.38 -18.99
N LYS A 222 20.60 6.63 -18.17
CA LYS A 222 20.70 7.37 -16.91
C LYS A 222 21.51 6.64 -15.83
N THR A 223 21.73 5.34 -15.99
CA THR A 223 22.55 4.51 -15.11
C THR A 223 23.86 4.06 -15.74
N SER A 224 24.35 4.74 -16.77
CA SER A 224 25.59 4.40 -17.49
C SER A 224 25.63 2.94 -17.97
N LYS A 225 24.49 2.43 -18.44
CA LYS A 225 24.25 1.05 -18.90
C LYS A 225 24.32 -0.04 -17.82
N VAL A 226 24.38 0.34 -16.55
CA VAL A 226 24.37 -0.62 -15.43
C VAL A 226 22.96 -1.15 -15.17
N GLY A 227 21.95 -0.29 -15.20
CA GLY A 227 20.57 -0.60 -14.82
C GLY A 227 20.26 -0.26 -13.34
N ALA A 228 18.99 -0.40 -12.96
CA ALA A 228 18.52 -0.09 -11.62
C ALA A 228 18.74 -1.25 -10.63
N ASP A 229 19.05 -0.93 -9.39
CA ASP A 229 19.19 -1.89 -8.30
C ASP A 229 17.86 -2.52 -7.90
N LEU A 230 16.82 -1.68 -7.85
CA LEU A 230 15.46 -2.07 -7.52
C LEU A 230 14.48 -1.39 -8.47
N VAL A 231 13.46 -2.14 -8.91
CA VAL A 231 12.33 -1.60 -9.66
C VAL A 231 11.06 -1.83 -8.84
N LEU A 232 10.33 -0.76 -8.53
CA LEU A 232 8.98 -0.83 -7.98
C LEU A 232 7.99 -0.94 -9.15
N GLU A 233 7.52 -2.17 -9.39
CA GLU A 233 6.67 -2.53 -10.52
C GLU A 233 5.19 -2.42 -10.16
N LEU A 234 4.50 -1.44 -10.71
CA LEU A 234 3.08 -1.17 -10.46
C LEU A 234 2.18 -1.48 -11.66
N GLY A 235 2.76 -1.64 -12.85
CA GLY A 235 1.98 -1.85 -14.06
C GLY A 235 1.53 -3.30 -14.27
N GLY A 236 2.38 -4.27 -13.99
CA GLY A 236 2.07 -5.69 -14.16
C GLY A 236 2.35 -6.21 -15.57
N GLY A 237 1.39 -6.91 -16.18
CA GLY A 237 1.60 -7.63 -17.43
C GLY A 237 2.19 -6.83 -18.59
N GLY A 238 1.78 -5.57 -18.73
CA GLY A 238 2.25 -4.69 -19.82
C GLY A 238 3.62 -4.05 -19.57
N THR A 239 4.18 -4.08 -18.36
CA THR A 239 5.41 -3.37 -18.02
C THR A 239 6.51 -4.25 -17.42
N LEU A 240 6.18 -5.41 -16.87
CA LEU A 240 7.13 -6.28 -16.17
C LEU A 240 8.33 -6.67 -17.02
N GLY A 241 8.13 -6.95 -18.33
CA GLY A 241 9.22 -7.24 -19.26
C GLY A 241 10.23 -6.09 -19.36
N LYS A 242 9.73 -4.85 -19.45
CA LYS A 242 10.57 -3.64 -19.47
C LYS A 242 11.27 -3.40 -18.14
N SER A 243 10.60 -3.68 -17.02
CA SER A 243 11.21 -3.62 -15.69
C SER A 243 12.38 -4.59 -15.54
N MET A 244 12.27 -5.80 -16.12
CA MET A 244 13.38 -6.75 -16.16
C MET A 244 14.57 -6.22 -16.99
N GLU A 245 14.29 -5.54 -18.11
CA GLU A 245 15.36 -4.94 -18.93
C GLU A 245 15.99 -3.72 -18.23
N ALA A 246 15.21 -2.91 -17.52
CA ALA A 246 15.69 -1.75 -16.77
C ALA A 246 16.54 -2.13 -15.55
N ALA A 247 16.31 -3.31 -14.94
CA ALA A 247 17.05 -3.78 -13.79
C ALA A 247 18.49 -4.17 -14.15
N LYS A 248 19.42 -3.95 -13.24
CA LYS A 248 20.81 -4.41 -13.37
C LYS A 248 20.94 -5.94 -13.19
N ILE A 249 22.13 -6.48 -13.48
CA ILE A 249 22.48 -7.86 -13.07
C ILE A 249 22.41 -7.94 -11.53
N ASN A 250 21.81 -9.01 -11.00
CA ASN A 250 21.44 -9.19 -9.58
C ASN A 250 20.49 -8.11 -9.07
N GLY A 251 19.73 -7.46 -9.97
CA GLY A 251 18.70 -6.49 -9.59
C GLY A 251 17.46 -7.17 -8.96
N ARG A 252 16.66 -6.35 -8.31
CA ARG A 252 15.43 -6.78 -7.62
C ARG A 252 14.23 -6.09 -8.25
N ILE A 253 13.10 -6.79 -8.33
CA ILE A 253 11.83 -6.25 -8.78
C ILE A 253 10.81 -6.52 -7.70
N SER A 254 10.23 -5.48 -7.14
CA SER A 254 9.08 -5.55 -6.23
C SER A 254 7.80 -5.39 -7.05
N LEU A 255 7.17 -6.52 -7.38
CA LEU A 255 5.94 -6.58 -8.14
C LEU A 255 4.75 -6.36 -7.21
N VAL A 256 4.12 -5.21 -7.33
CA VAL A 256 3.03 -4.74 -6.47
C VAL A 256 1.71 -4.66 -7.21
N GLY A 257 1.71 -4.06 -8.39
CA GLY A 257 0.50 -3.68 -9.12
C GLY A 257 0.33 -4.40 -10.45
N VAL A 258 -0.91 -4.32 -10.95
CA VAL A 258 -1.34 -4.90 -12.22
C VAL A 258 -2.18 -3.90 -13.01
N LEU A 259 -1.81 -2.61 -12.95
CA LEU A 259 -2.58 -1.51 -13.54
C LEU A 259 -2.73 -1.60 -15.08
N THR A 260 -1.83 -2.33 -15.75
CA THR A 260 -1.89 -2.58 -17.20
C THR A 260 -2.49 -3.94 -17.56
N GLY A 261 -3.02 -4.66 -16.56
CA GLY A 261 -3.64 -5.97 -16.70
C GLY A 261 -2.82 -7.12 -16.11
N PHE A 262 -3.47 -8.28 -16.05
CA PHE A 262 -2.89 -9.51 -15.50
C PHE A 262 -2.09 -10.29 -16.54
N ASP A 263 -2.44 -10.14 -17.83
CA ASP A 263 -1.84 -10.88 -18.92
C ASP A 263 -0.63 -10.14 -19.49
N GLY A 264 0.45 -10.85 -19.72
CA GLY A 264 1.66 -10.33 -20.33
C GLY A 264 2.62 -11.43 -20.73
N GLN A 265 3.35 -11.23 -21.81
CA GLN A 265 4.43 -12.15 -22.20
C GLN A 265 5.67 -11.83 -21.36
N ILE A 266 6.03 -12.74 -20.47
CA ILE A 266 7.25 -12.66 -19.68
C ILE A 266 8.29 -13.58 -20.28
N ASN A 267 9.46 -13.02 -20.65
CA ASN A 267 10.58 -13.83 -21.08
C ASN A 267 11.41 -14.28 -19.86
N PRO A 268 11.31 -15.57 -19.44
CA PRO A 268 12.04 -16.05 -18.26
C PRO A 268 13.57 -16.00 -18.44
N LEU A 269 14.04 -15.91 -19.68
CA LEU A 269 15.47 -15.77 -19.96
C LEU A 269 16.05 -14.45 -19.43
N ALA A 270 15.26 -13.38 -19.35
CA ALA A 270 15.68 -12.11 -18.74
C ALA A 270 15.99 -12.29 -17.24
N ILE A 271 15.15 -13.04 -16.53
CA ILE A 271 15.37 -13.38 -15.10
C ILE A 271 16.66 -14.19 -14.95
N LEU A 272 16.84 -15.23 -15.78
CA LEU A 272 18.01 -16.10 -15.71
C LEU A 272 19.31 -15.36 -16.03
N ARG A 273 19.36 -14.63 -17.15
CA ARG A 273 20.58 -13.94 -17.62
C ARG A 273 21.06 -12.84 -16.67
N LYS A 274 20.13 -12.16 -16.01
CA LYS A 274 20.44 -11.08 -15.08
C LYS A 274 20.40 -11.55 -13.61
N SER A 275 20.13 -12.82 -13.32
CA SER A 275 19.97 -13.35 -11.94
C SER A 275 19.02 -12.47 -11.11
N LEU A 276 17.86 -12.12 -11.69
CA LEU A 276 16.91 -11.21 -11.04
C LEU A 276 16.15 -11.89 -9.90
N ALA A 277 15.92 -11.15 -8.81
CA ALA A 277 14.95 -11.51 -7.79
C ALA A 277 13.62 -10.77 -8.09
N VAL A 278 12.57 -11.52 -8.38
CA VAL A 278 11.22 -10.97 -8.57
C VAL A 278 10.37 -11.32 -7.36
N ASN A 279 10.01 -10.32 -6.56
CA ASN A 279 9.28 -10.48 -5.32
C ASN A 279 7.83 -9.98 -5.49
N GLY A 280 6.85 -10.86 -5.33
CA GLY A 280 5.46 -10.44 -5.18
C GLY A 280 5.25 -9.74 -3.84
N ILE A 281 4.65 -8.56 -3.88
CA ILE A 281 4.37 -7.74 -2.70
C ILE A 281 2.87 -7.61 -2.52
N TYR A 282 2.38 -7.98 -1.35
CA TYR A 282 0.98 -7.79 -1.00
C TYR A 282 0.87 -7.12 0.37
N VAL A 283 0.88 -5.79 0.37
CA VAL A 283 0.82 -4.97 1.59
C VAL A 283 1.88 -5.39 2.62
N GLY A 284 1.47 -5.79 3.85
CA GLY A 284 2.38 -6.22 4.90
C GLY A 284 1.67 -6.69 6.17
N SER A 285 2.44 -7.19 7.13
CA SER A 285 1.97 -7.64 8.43
C SER A 285 1.89 -6.49 9.45
N ARG A 286 1.28 -6.76 10.62
CA ARG A 286 1.29 -5.87 11.77
C ARG A 286 2.72 -5.49 12.18
N ASP A 287 3.60 -6.48 12.30
CA ASP A 287 5.01 -6.24 12.68
C ASP A 287 5.69 -5.27 11.70
N MET A 288 5.46 -5.43 10.39
CA MET A 288 5.95 -4.49 9.38
C MET A 288 5.33 -3.09 9.53
N GLN A 289 4.03 -2.99 9.86
CA GLN A 289 3.37 -1.71 10.10
C GLN A 289 3.95 -0.99 11.33
N GLU A 290 4.21 -1.72 12.41
CA GLU A 290 4.83 -1.17 13.61
C GLU A 290 6.29 -0.74 13.36
N GLN A 291 7.06 -1.52 12.57
CA GLN A 291 8.41 -1.12 12.13
C GLN A 291 8.35 0.15 11.30
N PHE A 292 7.42 0.24 10.37
CA PHE A 292 7.22 1.42 9.55
C PHE A 292 6.86 2.65 10.40
N HIS A 293 5.93 2.53 11.35
CA HIS A 293 5.57 3.62 12.27
C HIS A 293 6.79 4.09 13.09
N ARG A 294 7.61 3.17 13.63
CA ARG A 294 8.84 3.53 14.33
C ARG A 294 9.82 4.30 13.43
N ALA A 295 9.95 3.87 12.16
CA ALA A 295 10.78 4.60 11.20
C ALA A 295 10.25 6.01 10.93
N LEU A 296 8.94 6.16 10.74
CA LEU A 296 8.30 7.47 10.55
C LEU A 296 8.54 8.40 11.74
N GLU A 297 8.44 7.90 12.96
CA GLU A 297 8.72 8.69 14.19
C GLU A 297 10.17 9.15 14.27
N ALA A 298 11.11 8.25 13.94
CA ALA A 298 12.55 8.55 14.01
C ALA A 298 12.96 9.66 13.02
N ILE A 299 12.38 9.69 11.83
CA ILE A 299 12.76 10.64 10.77
C ILE A 299 11.84 11.86 10.68
N LYS A 300 10.76 11.89 11.48
CA LYS A 300 9.71 12.94 11.41
C LYS A 300 9.22 13.15 9.96
N PHE A 301 8.93 12.04 9.30
CA PHE A 301 8.52 12.00 7.92
C PHE A 301 7.26 12.84 7.69
N ILE A 302 7.34 13.84 6.83
CA ILE A 302 6.19 14.66 6.46
C ILE A 302 5.55 14.02 5.22
N LEU A 303 4.31 13.57 5.37
CA LEU A 303 3.53 13.08 4.24
C LEU A 303 3.08 14.28 3.38
N LEU A 304 3.45 14.26 2.11
CA LEU A 304 3.16 15.32 1.15
C LEU A 304 1.96 14.93 0.27
#